data_1f5130a05848a473f0b28adce1c2750c
#
_entry.id   1f5130a05848a473f0b28adce1c2750c
#
_cell.length_a   1.000
_cell.length_b   1.000
_cell.length_c   1.000
_cell.angle_alpha   90.00
_cell.angle_beta   90.00
_cell.angle_gamma   90.00
#
_symmetry.space_group_name_H-M   'P 1'
#
loop_
_entity.id
_entity.type
_entity.pdbx_description
1 polymer ?
#
loop_
_entity_poly.entity_id
_entity_poly.type
_entity_poly.pdbx_seq_one_letter_code
_entity_poly.pdbx_strand_id
1 'polypeptide(L)'
;MSKAKNIRREKDNEAKVVLKNLRISPQKLNLTLQMIRKEKADKAVSILQFSRKRIAKQVEKALRSVIANAENNHSLDIDRLYVKEAFVGKSIVMKRFHARARGRGARILKPFSHLTIILSEEN
;
A
#
# COMPACT_ATOMS: atom_id res chain seq x y z
N MET A 1 16.82 0.95 32.99
CA MET A 1 16.47 2.21 32.29
C MET A 1 15.63 1.90 31.06
N SER A 2 14.53 2.60 30.87
CA SER A 2 13.73 2.45 29.66
C SER A 2 14.42 3.10 28.46
N LYS A 3 14.29 2.50 27.29
CA LYS A 3 14.80 3.10 26.05
C LYS A 3 14.04 4.38 25.73
N ALA A 4 14.74 5.36 25.17
CA ALA A 4 14.09 6.57 24.68
C ALA A 4 13.04 6.22 23.63
N LYS A 5 11.88 6.90 23.69
CA LYS A 5 10.79 6.70 22.76
C LYS A 5 11.21 7.16 21.35
N ASN A 6 11.03 6.31 20.35
CA ASN A 6 11.33 6.70 18.98
C ASN A 6 10.42 7.86 18.56
N ILE A 7 11.03 8.87 17.95
CA ILE A 7 10.28 9.99 17.41
C ILE A 7 9.49 9.53 16.19
N ARG A 8 8.21 9.87 16.14
CA ARG A 8 7.35 9.57 14.99
C ARG A 8 7.84 10.34 13.76
N ARG A 9 8.00 9.63 12.64
CA ARG A 9 8.45 10.25 11.38
C ARG A 9 7.37 11.05 10.67
N GLU A 10 6.12 10.62 10.81
CA GLU A 10 4.97 11.29 10.22
C GLU A 10 4.63 12.56 10.99
N LYS A 11 4.11 13.55 10.28
CA LYS A 11 3.61 14.79 10.90
C LYS A 11 2.33 14.50 11.68
N ASP A 12 1.94 15.41 12.58
CA ASP A 12 0.76 15.24 13.41
C ASP A 12 -0.55 15.14 12.61
N ASN A 13 -0.56 15.73 11.40
CA ASN A 13 -1.72 15.69 10.51
C ASN A 13 -1.67 14.53 9.50
N GLU A 14 -0.79 13.56 9.70
CA GLU A 14 -0.60 12.44 8.80
C GLU A 14 -0.86 11.11 9.50
N ALA A 15 -1.36 10.14 8.76
CA ALA A 15 -1.51 8.75 9.19
C ALA A 15 -0.91 7.83 8.13
N LYS A 16 -0.33 6.72 8.57
CA LYS A 16 0.39 5.80 7.71
C LYS A 16 -0.07 4.37 7.93
N VAL A 17 -0.09 3.59 6.86
CA VAL A 17 -0.24 2.13 6.90
C VAL A 17 0.86 1.50 6.04
N VAL A 18 1.39 0.38 6.52
CA VAL A 18 2.37 -0.42 5.79
C VAL A 18 1.86 -1.85 5.73
N LEU A 19 1.70 -2.39 4.53
CA LEU A 19 1.44 -3.81 4.31
C LEU A 19 2.69 -4.45 3.74
N LYS A 20 3.14 -5.54 4.37
CA LYS A 20 4.33 -6.26 3.95
C LYS A 20 3.95 -7.54 3.20
N ASN A 21 4.78 -7.89 2.21
CA ASN A 21 4.73 -9.19 1.54
C ASN A 21 3.42 -9.48 0.81
N LEU A 22 2.93 -8.49 0.06
CA LEU A 22 1.80 -8.69 -0.86
C LEU A 22 2.25 -9.52 -2.06
N ARG A 23 1.45 -10.50 -2.45
CA ARG A 23 1.76 -11.41 -3.56
C ARG A 23 1.48 -10.76 -4.92
N ILE A 24 2.23 -9.73 -5.23
CA ILE A 24 2.12 -9.02 -6.50
C ILE A 24 3.48 -8.38 -6.82
N SER A 25 3.80 -8.22 -8.11
CA SER A 25 5.01 -7.51 -8.48
C SER A 25 4.90 -6.02 -8.14
N PRO A 26 6.03 -5.37 -7.76
CA PRO A 26 6.00 -3.94 -7.44
C PRO A 26 5.45 -3.09 -8.59
N GLN A 27 5.79 -3.42 -9.83
CA GLN A 27 5.34 -2.68 -10.99
C GLN A 27 3.81 -2.72 -11.16
N LYS A 28 3.20 -3.90 -10.98
CA LYS A 28 1.74 -4.07 -11.09
C LYS A 28 1.01 -3.36 -9.95
N LEU A 29 1.55 -3.45 -8.74
CA LEU A 29 0.96 -2.76 -7.58
C LEU A 29 1.03 -1.24 -7.77
N ASN A 30 2.14 -0.74 -8.30
CA ASN A 30 2.32 0.69 -8.56
C ASN A 30 1.25 1.24 -9.52
N LEU A 31 0.85 0.46 -10.53
CA LEU A 31 -0.23 0.87 -11.43
C LEU A 31 -1.55 1.11 -10.70
N THR A 32 -1.88 0.26 -9.73
CA THR A 32 -3.06 0.44 -8.91
C THR A 32 -2.95 1.69 -8.03
N LEU A 33 -1.77 1.92 -7.45
CA LEU A 33 -1.55 3.07 -6.58
C LEU A 33 -1.60 4.40 -7.34
N GLN A 34 -1.20 4.42 -8.62
CA GLN A 34 -1.29 5.63 -9.45
C GLN A 34 -2.72 6.15 -9.56
N MET A 35 -3.70 5.25 -9.47
CA MET A 35 -5.11 5.63 -9.57
C MET A 35 -5.62 6.41 -8.36
N ILE A 36 -4.99 6.22 -7.20
CA ILE A 36 -5.45 6.81 -5.94
C ILE A 36 -4.55 7.93 -5.41
N ARG A 37 -3.37 8.13 -6.01
CA ARG A 37 -2.45 9.18 -5.54
C ARG A 37 -3.09 10.55 -5.66
N LYS A 38 -2.98 11.34 -4.57
CA LYS A 38 -3.48 12.72 -4.47
C LYS A 38 -4.99 12.85 -4.56
N GLU A 39 -5.72 11.75 -4.51
CA GLU A 39 -7.17 11.76 -4.45
C GLU A 39 -7.66 11.87 -3.01
N LYS A 40 -8.85 12.41 -2.80
CA LYS A 40 -9.49 12.39 -1.49
C LYS A 40 -9.74 10.96 -1.03
N ALA A 41 -9.70 10.72 0.26
CA ALA A 41 -9.78 9.36 0.81
C ALA A 41 -11.06 8.64 0.40
N ASP A 42 -12.21 9.29 0.47
CA ASP A 42 -13.49 8.72 0.06
C ASP A 42 -13.53 8.39 -1.43
N LYS A 43 -13.02 9.28 -2.27
CA LYS A 43 -12.91 9.05 -3.71
C LYS A 43 -11.95 7.91 -4.03
N ALA A 44 -10.82 7.83 -3.32
CA ALA A 44 -9.86 6.75 -3.48
C ALA A 44 -10.48 5.39 -3.14
N VAL A 45 -11.27 5.31 -2.07
CA VAL A 45 -12.01 4.09 -1.70
C VAL A 45 -12.95 3.68 -2.82
N SER A 46 -13.70 4.63 -3.38
CA SER A 46 -14.63 4.35 -4.49
C SER A 46 -13.90 3.85 -5.74
N ILE A 47 -12.78 4.46 -6.09
CA ILE A 47 -11.96 4.04 -7.23
C ILE A 47 -11.51 2.59 -7.05
N LEU A 48 -11.02 2.23 -5.87
CA LEU A 48 -10.55 0.87 -5.58
C LEU A 48 -11.70 -0.14 -5.55
N GLN A 49 -12.85 0.26 -5.01
CA GLN A 49 -14.03 -0.61 -4.91
C GLN A 49 -14.53 -1.04 -6.29
N PHE A 50 -14.48 -0.14 -7.26
CA PHE A 50 -14.94 -0.40 -8.62
C PHE A 50 -13.84 -0.84 -9.58
N SER A 51 -12.62 -0.97 -9.11
CA SER A 51 -11.50 -1.44 -9.92
C SER A 51 -11.63 -2.95 -10.20
N ARG A 52 -11.31 -3.35 -11.43
CA ARG A 52 -11.31 -4.75 -11.84
C ARG A 52 -10.04 -5.50 -11.41
N LYS A 53 -9.03 -4.79 -10.93
CA LYS A 53 -7.76 -5.41 -10.53
C LYS A 53 -7.93 -6.19 -9.23
N ARG A 54 -7.41 -7.41 -9.20
CA ARG A 54 -7.50 -8.27 -8.01
C ARG A 54 -6.89 -7.63 -6.77
N ILE A 55 -5.74 -6.99 -6.94
CA ILE A 55 -5.02 -6.37 -5.83
C ILE A 55 -5.76 -5.16 -5.23
N ALA A 56 -6.68 -4.57 -5.98
CA ALA A 56 -7.43 -3.41 -5.53
C ALA A 56 -8.18 -3.68 -4.22
N LYS A 57 -8.64 -4.90 -4.00
CA LYS A 57 -9.33 -5.28 -2.75
C LYS A 57 -8.40 -5.18 -1.54
N GLN A 58 -7.15 -5.62 -1.68
CA GLN A 58 -6.18 -5.55 -0.59
C GLN A 58 -5.74 -4.10 -0.34
N VAL A 59 -5.56 -3.32 -1.40
CA VAL A 59 -5.26 -1.90 -1.28
C VAL A 59 -6.42 -1.14 -0.63
N GLU A 60 -7.65 -1.48 -0.97
CA GLU A 60 -8.85 -0.91 -0.32
C GLU A 60 -8.87 -1.19 1.18
N LYS A 61 -8.57 -2.42 1.59
CA LYS A 61 -8.49 -2.77 3.01
C LYS A 61 -7.42 -1.95 3.73
N ALA A 62 -6.27 -1.79 3.11
CA ALA A 62 -5.20 -0.96 3.66
C ALA A 62 -5.65 0.50 3.79
N LEU A 63 -6.31 1.02 2.78
CA LEU A 63 -6.81 2.40 2.78
C LEU A 63 -7.85 2.61 3.89
N ARG A 64 -8.80 1.69 4.04
CA ARG A 64 -9.79 1.74 5.12
C ARG A 64 -9.13 1.68 6.49
N SER A 65 -8.09 0.86 6.63
CA SER A 65 -7.32 0.75 7.87
C SER A 65 -6.63 2.07 8.24
N VAL A 66 -6.00 2.74 7.28
CA VAL A 66 -5.33 4.02 7.56
C VAL A 66 -6.32 5.15 7.80
N ILE A 67 -7.49 5.13 7.17
CA ILE A 67 -8.57 6.08 7.46
C ILE A 67 -9.04 5.91 8.91
N ALA A 68 -9.26 4.68 9.35
CA ALA A 68 -9.64 4.39 10.73
C ALA A 68 -8.55 4.80 11.72
N ASN A 69 -7.28 4.56 11.37
CA ASN A 69 -6.13 4.99 12.17
C ASN A 69 -6.08 6.52 12.31
N ALA A 70 -6.32 7.23 11.22
CA ALA A 70 -6.33 8.70 11.22
C ALA A 70 -7.43 9.25 12.14
N GLU A 71 -8.61 8.66 12.07
CA GLU A 71 -9.76 9.09 12.89
C GLU A 71 -9.55 8.74 14.38
N ASN A 72 -9.22 7.48 14.66
CA ASN A 72 -9.25 6.97 16.04
C ASN A 72 -7.98 7.30 16.83
N ASN A 73 -6.82 7.32 16.20
CA ASN A 73 -5.54 7.49 16.86
C ASN A 73 -4.97 8.89 16.76
N HIS A 74 -5.37 9.64 15.72
CA HIS A 74 -4.80 10.96 15.44
C HIS A 74 -5.86 12.05 15.42
N SER A 75 -7.13 11.71 15.65
CA SER A 75 -8.26 12.66 15.69
C SER A 75 -8.36 13.57 14.47
N LEU A 76 -8.01 13.03 13.30
CA LEU A 76 -8.08 13.76 12.05
C LEU A 76 -9.50 13.74 11.46
N ASP A 77 -9.86 14.76 10.71
CA ASP A 77 -11.15 14.85 10.05
C ASP A 77 -11.14 14.03 8.78
N ILE A 78 -11.98 12.99 8.72
CA ILE A 78 -12.06 12.06 7.58
C ILE A 78 -12.39 12.81 6.29
N ASP A 79 -13.27 13.81 6.36
CA ASP A 79 -13.74 14.55 5.18
C ASP A 79 -12.62 15.39 4.54
N ARG A 80 -11.55 15.65 5.28
CA ARG A 80 -10.41 16.43 4.81
C ARG A 80 -9.19 15.60 4.49
N LEU A 81 -9.28 14.27 4.64
CA LEU A 81 -8.15 13.38 4.32
C LEU A 81 -8.00 13.18 2.81
N TYR A 82 -6.74 13.19 2.39
CA TYR A 82 -6.37 12.83 1.01
C TYR A 82 -5.15 11.94 1.01
N VAL A 83 -4.96 11.19 -0.06
CA VAL A 83 -3.78 10.33 -0.23
C VAL A 83 -2.59 11.20 -0.62
N LYS A 84 -1.76 11.50 0.36
CA LYS A 84 -0.56 12.31 0.13
C LYS A 84 0.49 11.53 -0.64
N GLU A 85 0.76 10.30 -0.17
CA GLU A 85 1.75 9.41 -0.78
C GLU A 85 1.23 7.98 -0.77
N ALA A 86 1.47 7.28 -1.84
CA ALA A 86 1.27 5.84 -1.93
C ALA A 86 2.42 5.28 -2.76
N PHE A 87 3.25 4.46 -2.16
CA PHE A 87 4.43 3.94 -2.83
C PHE A 87 4.63 2.45 -2.53
N VAL A 88 5.44 1.83 -3.39
CA VAL A 88 5.70 0.40 -3.38
C VAL A 88 7.18 0.17 -3.16
N GLY A 89 7.51 -0.77 -2.28
CA GLY A 89 8.87 -1.28 -2.13
C GLY A 89 8.97 -2.72 -2.59
N LYS A 90 10.15 -3.13 -2.99
CA LYS A 90 10.44 -4.53 -3.28
C LYS A 90 10.50 -5.32 -1.99
N SER A 91 9.88 -6.51 -2.00
CA SER A 91 10.00 -7.49 -0.94
C SER A 91 10.80 -8.69 -1.46
N ILE A 92 10.56 -9.85 -0.90
CA ILE A 92 11.23 -11.08 -1.33
C ILE A 92 10.77 -11.50 -2.73
N VAL A 93 11.64 -12.21 -3.44
CA VAL A 93 11.31 -12.85 -4.72
C VAL A 93 11.46 -14.35 -4.53
N MET A 94 10.37 -15.08 -4.65
CA MET A 94 10.41 -16.54 -4.61
C MET A 94 10.83 -17.05 -5.98
N LYS A 95 12.00 -17.71 -6.02
CA LYS A 95 12.56 -18.26 -7.25
C LYS A 95 12.14 -19.71 -7.38
N ARG A 96 11.56 -20.05 -8.53
CA ARG A 96 11.15 -21.42 -8.85
C ARG A 96 11.75 -21.80 -10.20
N PHE A 97 11.90 -23.10 -10.42
CA PHE A 97 12.40 -23.63 -11.68
C PHE A 97 11.27 -24.41 -12.34
N HIS A 98 11.14 -24.21 -13.66
CA HIS A 98 10.15 -24.94 -14.45
C HIS A 98 10.84 -25.55 -15.68
N ALA A 99 10.70 -26.88 -15.80
CA ALA A 99 11.23 -27.59 -16.96
C ALA A 99 10.39 -27.24 -18.19
N ARG A 100 11.09 -26.97 -19.29
CA ARG A 100 10.50 -26.68 -20.59
C ARG A 100 10.84 -27.78 -21.57
N ALA A 101 10.31 -27.70 -22.80
CA ALA A 101 10.56 -28.66 -23.87
C ALA A 101 12.04 -28.73 -24.21
N ARG A 102 12.47 -29.87 -24.77
CA ARG A 102 13.82 -30.14 -25.25
C ARG A 102 14.92 -30.02 -24.19
N GLY A 103 14.63 -30.47 -22.96
CA GLY A 103 15.60 -30.46 -21.87
C GLY A 103 15.99 -29.08 -21.37
N ARG A 104 15.31 -28.03 -21.77
CA ARG A 104 15.54 -26.66 -21.33
C ARG A 104 14.74 -26.38 -20.05
N GLY A 105 15.26 -25.52 -19.20
CA GLY A 105 14.57 -25.06 -18.01
C GLY A 105 14.47 -23.54 -17.99
N ALA A 106 13.42 -23.01 -17.36
CA ALA A 106 13.23 -21.59 -17.17
C ALA A 106 13.00 -21.28 -15.70
N ARG A 107 13.54 -20.15 -15.25
CA ARG A 107 13.27 -19.66 -13.91
C ARG A 107 11.92 -18.96 -13.88
N ILE A 108 11.15 -19.24 -12.83
CA ILE A 108 9.93 -18.52 -12.54
C ILE A 108 10.19 -17.65 -11.33
N LEU A 109 10.00 -16.35 -11.47
CA LEU A 109 10.15 -15.39 -10.38
C LEU A 109 8.77 -15.00 -9.88
N LYS A 110 8.54 -15.19 -8.57
CA LYS A 110 7.30 -14.78 -7.90
C LYS A 110 7.63 -13.63 -6.96
N PRO A 111 7.53 -12.38 -7.44
CA PRO A 111 7.89 -11.23 -6.62
C PRO A 111 6.79 -10.88 -5.64
N PHE A 112 7.21 -10.32 -4.51
CA PHE A 112 6.34 -9.77 -3.47
C PHE A 112 6.63 -8.28 -3.32
N SER A 113 5.70 -7.56 -2.75
CA SER A 113 5.80 -6.11 -2.61
C SER A 113 5.42 -5.65 -1.22
N HIS A 114 5.99 -4.52 -0.81
CA HIS A 114 5.55 -3.76 0.36
C HIS A 114 4.77 -2.54 -0.11
N LEU A 115 3.64 -2.30 0.54
CA LEU A 115 2.78 -1.16 0.25
C LEU A 115 2.83 -0.19 1.42
N THR A 116 3.03 1.09 1.12
CA THR A 116 2.92 2.17 2.10
C THR A 116 1.95 3.22 1.58
N ILE A 117 0.96 3.57 2.39
CA ILE A 117 0.03 4.65 2.10
C ILE A 117 0.10 5.66 3.25
N ILE A 118 0.26 6.93 2.90
CA ILE A 118 0.24 8.03 3.85
C ILE A 118 -0.91 8.95 3.49
N LEU A 119 -1.83 9.12 4.45
CA LEU A 119 -2.91 10.09 4.34
C LEU A 119 -2.53 11.35 5.10
N SER A 120 -2.95 12.48 4.57
CA SER A 120 -2.77 13.77 5.23
C SER A 120 -4.09 14.51 5.27
N GLU A 121 -4.27 15.32 6.31
CA GLU A 121 -5.42 16.22 6.42
C GLU A 121 -5.12 17.48 5.63
N GLU A 122 -6.06 17.87 4.77
CA GLU A 122 -5.96 19.09 3.98
C GLU A 122 -6.26 20.31 4.86
N ASN A 123 -5.45 21.32 4.72
CA ASN A 123 -5.63 22.58 5.48
C ASN A 123 -6.80 23.41 4.95
#